data_78f5edacfd5ce8ecaa6f8205bde133a8
#
_entry.id   78f5edacfd5ce8ecaa6f8205bde133a8
#
_cell.length_a   1.000
_cell.length_b   1.000
_cell.length_c   1.000
_cell.angle_alpha   90.00
_cell.angle_beta   90.00
_cell.angle_gamma   90.00
#
_symmetry.space_group_name_H-M   'P 1'
#
loop_
_entity.id
_entity.type
_entity.pdbx_description
1 polymer ?
#
loop_
_entity_poly.entity_id
_entity_poly.type
_entity_poly.pdbx_seq_one_letter_code
_entity_poly.pdbx_strand_id
1 'polypeptide(L)'
;NLGYAGTSHKNCKGIIKSVAALGTIQQSQPKYGPLILSAEDLGNIGPIALLQDLAVVAALGINHVERNGHHYFAGLKMFPSSIQDTTAKDHPDLYQQNPHGFVALQPVDGKLQLDSVNASPMGVSQAINLDHFEIWDL
;
A
#
# COMPACT_ATOMS: atom_id res chain seq x y z
N ASN A 1 -1.76 -9.73 31.30
CA ASN A 1 -1.03 -8.93 30.29
C ASN A 1 0.07 -9.78 29.69
N LEU A 2 0.03 -10.03 28.38
CA LEU A 2 1.00 -10.86 27.65
C LEU A 2 2.23 -10.04 27.16
N GLY A 3 2.31 -8.74 27.49
CA GLY A 3 3.45 -7.89 27.18
C GLY A 3 3.49 -7.36 25.74
N TYR A 4 2.46 -7.56 24.94
CA TYR A 4 2.40 -6.99 23.58
C TYR A 4 2.21 -5.48 23.63
N ALA A 5 3.00 -4.75 22.81
CA ALA A 5 2.96 -3.29 22.70
C ALA A 5 2.13 -2.79 21.49
N GLY A 6 1.45 -3.67 20.79
CA GLY A 6 0.65 -3.27 19.61
C GLY A 6 0.28 -4.43 18.72
N THR A 7 -0.13 -4.09 17.49
CA THR A 7 -0.48 -5.08 16.46
C THR A 7 -0.15 -4.53 15.07
N SER A 8 -0.19 -5.39 14.06
CA SER A 8 0.01 -5.02 12.65
C SER A 8 -1.31 -5.06 11.89
N HIS A 9 -1.55 -4.01 11.11
CA HIS A 9 -2.58 -3.97 10.08
C HIS A 9 -2.14 -4.81 8.88
N LYS A 10 -3.08 -5.58 8.34
CA LYS A 10 -2.95 -6.28 7.06
C LYS A 10 -4.25 -6.13 6.29
N ASN A 11 -4.21 -5.47 5.16
CA ASN A 11 -5.43 -5.21 4.38
C ASN A 11 -6.15 -6.50 3.97
N CYS A 12 -5.42 -7.57 3.69
CA CYS A 12 -5.96 -8.89 3.38
C CYS A 12 -6.77 -9.54 4.53
N LYS A 13 -6.66 -9.03 5.75
CA LYS A 13 -7.44 -9.46 6.92
C LYS A 13 -8.71 -8.65 7.15
N GLY A 14 -8.94 -7.64 6.32
CA GLY A 14 -10.11 -6.77 6.30
C GLY A 14 -9.93 -5.44 7.03
N ILE A 15 -10.42 -4.39 6.40
CA ILE A 15 -10.31 -3.00 6.86
C ILE A 15 -11.02 -2.79 8.19
N ILE A 16 -12.22 -3.37 8.36
CA ILE A 16 -13.04 -3.22 9.59
C ILE A 16 -12.27 -3.71 10.82
N LYS A 17 -11.54 -4.82 10.69
CA LYS A 17 -10.70 -5.34 11.77
C LYS A 17 -9.61 -4.36 12.18
N SER A 18 -9.03 -3.66 11.22
CA SER A 18 -7.98 -2.68 11.47
C SER A 18 -8.51 -1.41 12.13
N VAL A 19 -9.70 -0.95 11.73
CA VAL A 19 -10.40 0.15 12.41
C VAL A 19 -10.70 -0.21 13.86
N ALA A 20 -11.20 -1.43 14.12
CA ALA A 20 -11.46 -1.91 15.47
C ALA A 20 -10.16 -2.01 16.30
N ALA A 21 -9.06 -2.49 15.69
CA ALA A 21 -7.75 -2.55 16.34
C ALA A 21 -7.23 -1.15 16.71
N LEU A 22 -7.35 -0.18 15.80
CA LEU A 22 -6.99 1.21 16.07
C LEU A 22 -7.79 1.79 17.23
N GLY A 23 -9.12 1.60 17.25
CA GLY A 23 -9.98 2.04 18.35
C GLY A 23 -9.58 1.39 19.69
N THR A 24 -9.28 0.09 19.68
CA THR A 24 -8.81 -0.62 20.87
C THR A 24 -7.48 -0.07 21.39
N ILE A 25 -6.53 0.21 20.48
CA ILE A 25 -5.23 0.83 20.81
C ILE A 25 -5.47 2.19 21.45
N GLN A 26 -6.26 3.07 20.82
CA GLN A 26 -6.54 4.41 21.35
C GLN A 26 -7.17 4.40 22.74
N GLN A 27 -8.12 3.50 22.98
CA GLN A 27 -8.77 3.33 24.29
C GLN A 27 -7.82 2.75 25.36
N SER A 28 -6.84 1.98 24.93
CA SER A 28 -5.93 1.27 25.85
C SER A 28 -4.70 2.07 26.24
N GLN A 29 -4.27 3.01 25.41
CA GLN A 29 -3.08 3.84 25.64
C GLN A 29 -3.08 4.57 27.00
N PRO A 30 -4.17 5.17 27.49
CA PRO A 30 -4.17 5.86 28.78
C PRO A 30 -3.84 4.93 29.97
N LYS A 31 -4.13 3.64 29.80
CA LYS A 31 -3.90 2.65 30.87
C LYS A 31 -2.56 1.94 30.77
N TYR A 32 -2.10 1.67 29.55
CA TYR A 32 -0.96 0.78 29.32
C TYR A 32 0.25 1.47 28.72
N GLY A 33 0.19 2.79 28.47
CA GLY A 33 1.23 3.56 27.81
C GLY A 33 1.18 3.45 26.28
N PRO A 34 2.22 3.90 25.58
CA PRO A 34 2.22 3.95 24.13
C PRO A 34 2.07 2.56 23.50
N LEU A 35 1.06 2.42 22.66
CA LEU A 35 0.78 1.23 21.86
C LEU A 35 0.92 1.57 20.38
N ILE A 36 1.35 0.62 19.57
CA ILE A 36 1.67 0.82 18.15
C ILE A 36 0.70 0.03 17.27
N LEU A 37 0.19 0.68 16.22
CA LEU A 37 -0.38 0.03 15.05
C LEU A 37 0.60 0.22 13.90
N SER A 38 1.26 -0.85 13.47
CA SER A 38 2.07 -0.90 12.25
C SER A 38 1.26 -1.47 11.10
N ALA A 39 1.82 -1.44 9.89
CA ALA A 39 1.27 -2.16 8.75
C ALA A 39 2.33 -3.01 8.08
N GLU A 40 1.88 -4.09 7.44
CA GLU A 40 2.72 -4.91 6.57
C GLU A 40 1.92 -5.34 5.35
N ASP A 41 2.58 -5.41 4.22
CA ASP A 41 2.06 -6.10 3.05
C ASP A 41 2.75 -7.46 2.90
N LEU A 42 2.01 -8.42 2.41
CA LEU A 42 2.52 -9.76 2.13
C LEU A 42 2.74 -9.95 0.61
N GLY A 43 3.23 -8.90 -0.06
CA GLY A 43 3.48 -8.90 -1.48
C GLY A 43 2.40 -8.19 -2.30
N ASN A 44 1.70 -7.22 -1.73
CA ASN A 44 0.82 -6.35 -2.50
C ASN A 44 1.61 -5.60 -3.56
N ILE A 45 1.18 -5.73 -4.82
CA ILE A 45 1.77 -5.06 -5.96
C ILE A 45 0.74 -4.11 -6.55
N GLY A 46 1.23 -2.95 -7.02
CA GLY A 46 0.40 -2.04 -7.81
C GLY A 46 -0.10 -2.69 -9.10
N PRO A 47 -0.91 -2.01 -9.87
CA PRO A 47 -1.40 -0.66 -9.62
C PRO A 47 -2.68 -0.59 -8.75
N ILE A 48 -3.31 -1.69 -8.40
CA ILE A 48 -4.56 -1.66 -7.62
C ILE A 48 -4.32 -2.05 -6.15
N ALA A 49 -3.88 -3.27 -5.89
CA ALA A 49 -3.81 -3.81 -4.53
C ALA A 49 -2.93 -2.97 -3.59
N LEU A 50 -1.77 -2.52 -4.08
CA LEU A 50 -0.88 -1.66 -3.30
C LEU A 50 -1.48 -0.27 -3.07
N LEU A 51 -2.10 0.34 -4.07
CA LEU A 51 -2.70 1.67 -3.93
C LEU A 51 -3.86 1.66 -2.92
N GLN A 52 -4.70 0.63 -2.97
CA GLN A 52 -5.77 0.44 -1.99
C GLN A 52 -5.24 0.22 -0.57
N ASP A 53 -4.15 -0.54 -0.43
CA ASP A 53 -3.50 -0.76 0.86
C ASP A 53 -2.92 0.55 1.40
N LEU A 54 -2.24 1.34 0.58
CA LEU A 54 -1.70 2.64 0.96
C LEU A 54 -2.79 3.64 1.36
N ALA A 55 -3.93 3.65 0.65
CA ALA A 55 -5.08 4.48 1.00
C ALA A 55 -5.62 4.14 2.40
N VAL A 56 -5.73 2.85 2.72
CA VAL A 56 -6.17 2.39 4.06
C VAL A 56 -5.15 2.74 5.12
N VAL A 57 -3.87 2.52 4.87
CA VAL A 57 -2.77 2.88 5.78
C VAL A 57 -2.78 4.37 6.10
N ALA A 58 -2.95 5.23 5.08
CA ALA A 58 -3.06 6.68 5.25
C ALA A 58 -4.29 7.05 6.08
N ALA A 59 -5.46 6.48 5.78
CA ALA A 59 -6.70 6.74 6.51
C ALA A 59 -6.63 6.30 7.99
N LEU A 60 -5.87 5.26 8.30
CA LEU A 60 -5.63 4.79 9.68
C LEU A 60 -4.52 5.57 10.40
N GLY A 61 -3.83 6.49 9.72
CA GLY A 61 -2.71 7.25 10.30
C GLY A 61 -1.50 6.40 10.67
N ILE A 62 -1.26 5.30 9.93
CA ILE A 62 -0.15 4.39 10.21
C ILE A 62 1.13 4.91 9.55
N ASN A 63 2.15 5.18 10.36
CA ASN A 63 3.42 5.75 9.89
C ASN A 63 4.53 4.71 9.67
N HIS A 64 4.35 3.48 10.15
CA HIS A 64 5.33 2.41 10.03
C HIS A 64 4.76 1.27 9.19
N VAL A 65 5.28 1.12 7.97
CA VAL A 65 4.77 0.15 7.00
C VAL A 65 5.92 -0.67 6.45
N GLU A 66 5.85 -1.97 6.63
CA GLU A 66 6.75 -2.90 5.99
C GLU A 66 6.27 -3.18 4.55
N ARG A 67 7.14 -3.04 3.56
CA ARG A 67 6.88 -3.25 2.14
C ARG A 67 7.72 -4.39 1.58
N ASN A 68 7.21 -5.61 1.72
CA ASN A 68 7.91 -6.81 1.27
C ASN A 68 7.87 -7.01 -0.25
N GLY A 69 6.82 -6.50 -0.92
CA GLY A 69 6.63 -6.68 -2.35
C GLY A 69 7.83 -6.24 -3.18
N HIS A 70 8.48 -5.14 -2.85
CA HIS A 70 9.64 -4.63 -3.59
C HIS A 70 10.91 -5.50 -3.48
N HIS A 71 10.98 -6.41 -2.53
CA HIS A 71 12.07 -7.39 -2.42
C HIS A 71 11.92 -8.56 -3.38
N TYR A 72 10.69 -8.87 -3.79
CA TYR A 72 10.36 -10.04 -4.60
C TYR A 72 10.03 -9.68 -6.05
N PHE A 73 9.66 -8.44 -6.32
CA PHE A 73 9.19 -7.99 -7.62
C PHE A 73 9.96 -6.76 -8.10
N ALA A 74 10.22 -6.71 -9.40
CA ALA A 74 10.82 -5.55 -10.04
C ALA A 74 9.76 -4.48 -10.34
N GLY A 75 9.24 -3.82 -9.30
CA GLY A 75 8.19 -2.82 -9.40
C GLY A 75 6.98 -3.33 -10.19
N LEU A 76 6.58 -2.60 -11.22
CA LEU A 76 5.46 -2.94 -12.10
C LEU A 76 5.89 -3.70 -13.38
N LYS A 77 7.13 -4.21 -13.45
CA LYS A 77 7.69 -4.84 -14.67
C LYS A 77 6.83 -5.97 -15.22
N MET A 78 6.05 -6.65 -14.38
CA MET A 78 5.15 -7.73 -14.80
C MET A 78 3.93 -7.25 -15.59
N PHE A 79 3.63 -5.94 -15.56
CA PHE A 79 2.50 -5.35 -16.27
C PHE A 79 2.93 -4.78 -17.61
N PRO A 80 2.02 -4.71 -18.61
CA PRO A 80 2.25 -4.02 -19.87
C PRO A 80 2.75 -2.59 -19.66
N SER A 81 3.60 -2.09 -20.57
CA SER A 81 4.16 -0.73 -20.49
C SER A 81 3.08 0.35 -20.38
N SER A 82 1.98 0.19 -21.10
CA SER A 82 0.84 1.12 -21.05
C SER A 82 0.25 1.26 -19.63
N ILE A 83 0.19 0.16 -18.87
CA ILE A 83 -0.28 0.18 -17.47
C ILE A 83 0.77 0.83 -16.57
N GLN A 84 2.05 0.51 -16.76
CA GLN A 84 3.14 1.14 -16.02
C GLN A 84 3.15 2.66 -16.20
N ASP A 85 3.07 3.12 -17.45
CA ASP A 85 3.09 4.54 -17.82
C ASP A 85 1.88 5.29 -17.26
N THR A 86 0.68 4.69 -17.35
CA THR A 86 -0.53 5.26 -16.78
C THR A 86 -0.43 5.38 -15.26
N THR A 87 0.05 4.32 -14.59
CA THR A 87 0.21 4.33 -13.13
C THR A 87 1.21 5.39 -12.68
N ALA A 88 2.34 5.53 -13.36
CA ALA A 88 3.34 6.56 -13.05
C ALA A 88 2.81 7.98 -13.32
N LYS A 89 1.99 8.16 -14.35
CA LYS A 89 1.34 9.45 -14.67
C LYS A 89 0.29 9.84 -13.63
N ASP A 90 -0.51 8.87 -13.18
CA ASP A 90 -1.59 9.11 -12.21
C ASP A 90 -1.05 9.30 -10.78
N HIS A 91 0.10 8.70 -10.47
CA HIS A 91 0.74 8.74 -9.15
C HIS A 91 2.22 9.16 -9.26
N PRO A 92 2.50 10.40 -9.74
CA PRO A 92 3.87 10.86 -9.99
C PRO A 92 4.68 11.14 -8.72
N ASP A 93 4.01 11.31 -7.59
CA ASP A 93 4.60 11.45 -6.26
C ASP A 93 5.04 10.12 -5.66
N LEU A 94 4.49 9.01 -6.15
CA LEU A 94 4.68 7.67 -5.59
C LEU A 94 5.52 6.77 -6.50
N TYR A 95 5.34 6.85 -7.83
CA TYR A 95 5.98 5.98 -8.81
C TYR A 95 6.88 6.73 -9.76
N GLN A 96 8.03 6.13 -10.08
CA GLN A 96 8.96 6.66 -11.08
C GLN A 96 9.53 5.56 -11.97
N GLN A 97 9.91 5.94 -13.18
CA GLN A 97 10.71 5.09 -14.07
C GLN A 97 12.10 4.92 -13.46
N ASN A 98 12.54 3.69 -13.27
CA ASN A 98 13.88 3.42 -12.79
C ASN A 98 14.90 3.27 -13.95
N PRO A 99 16.21 3.29 -13.66
CA PRO A 99 17.24 3.13 -14.69
C PRO A 99 17.22 1.79 -15.43
N HIS A 100 16.55 0.79 -14.89
CA HIS A 100 16.42 -0.53 -15.52
C HIS A 100 15.19 -0.66 -16.43
N GLY A 101 14.48 0.44 -16.68
CA GLY A 101 13.41 0.52 -17.68
C GLY A 101 12.04 0.02 -17.20
N PHE A 102 11.77 0.01 -15.92
CA PHE A 102 10.44 -0.29 -15.39
C PHE A 102 10.00 0.73 -14.31
N VAL A 103 8.71 0.86 -14.11
CA VAL A 103 8.14 1.74 -13.08
C VAL A 103 8.18 1.06 -11.71
N ALA A 104 8.63 1.78 -10.70
CA ALA A 104 8.70 1.29 -9.33
C ALA A 104 8.36 2.40 -8.32
N LEU A 105 8.07 2.01 -7.09
CA LEU A 105 7.93 2.94 -5.96
C LEU A 105 9.22 3.73 -5.78
N GLN A 106 9.07 5.01 -5.49
CA GLN A 106 10.18 5.95 -5.24
C GLN A 106 10.12 6.48 -3.81
N PRO A 107 10.68 5.78 -2.82
CA PRO A 107 10.80 6.32 -1.48
C PRO A 107 11.80 7.50 -1.46
N VAL A 108 11.45 8.57 -0.77
CA VAL A 108 12.33 9.70 -0.49
C VAL A 108 12.59 9.74 1.01
N ASP A 109 13.83 9.63 1.42
CA ASP A 109 14.23 9.56 2.83
C ASP A 109 13.46 8.50 3.63
N GLY A 110 13.22 7.34 3.02
CA GLY A 110 12.48 6.23 3.61
C GLY A 110 10.97 6.45 3.71
N LYS A 111 10.43 7.47 3.05
CA LYS A 111 8.99 7.80 3.06
C LYS A 111 8.39 7.71 1.67
N LEU A 112 7.16 7.24 1.61
CA LEU A 112 6.33 7.31 0.41
C LEU A 112 5.44 8.56 0.48
N GLN A 113 5.36 9.30 -0.63
CA GLN A 113 4.41 10.39 -0.79
C GLN A 113 3.07 9.80 -1.26
N LEU A 114 1.97 10.22 -0.66
CA LEU A 114 0.64 9.62 -0.88
C LEU A 114 -0.41 10.65 -1.29
N ASP A 115 -0.02 11.82 -1.79
CA ASP A 115 -0.97 12.87 -2.15
C ASP A 115 -1.89 12.43 -3.28
N SER A 116 -1.35 11.81 -4.32
CA SER A 116 -2.13 11.27 -5.43
C SER A 116 -3.03 10.08 -5.03
N VAL A 117 -2.55 9.24 -4.12
CA VAL A 117 -3.32 8.12 -3.56
C VAL A 117 -4.53 8.65 -2.77
N ASN A 118 -4.31 9.65 -1.93
CA ASN A 118 -5.37 10.23 -1.10
C ASN A 118 -6.37 11.08 -1.92
N ALA A 119 -5.97 11.56 -3.09
CA ALA A 119 -6.86 12.30 -3.99
C ALA A 119 -7.85 11.40 -4.75
N SER A 120 -7.63 10.08 -4.76
CA SER A 120 -8.44 9.12 -5.52
C SER A 120 -9.24 8.19 -4.60
N PRO A 121 -10.46 7.80 -4.98
CA PRO A 121 -11.24 6.83 -4.20
C PRO A 121 -10.48 5.52 -4.01
N MET A 122 -10.22 5.14 -2.76
CA MET A 122 -9.43 3.95 -2.41
C MET A 122 -8.07 3.88 -3.14
N GLY A 123 -7.46 5.03 -3.42
CA GLY A 123 -6.15 5.12 -4.05
C GLY A 123 -6.10 4.82 -5.55
N VAL A 124 -7.22 4.58 -6.21
CA VAL A 124 -7.27 4.18 -7.62
C VAL A 124 -8.04 5.23 -8.42
N SER A 125 -7.35 5.89 -9.36
CA SER A 125 -7.94 6.96 -10.19
C SER A 125 -8.73 6.40 -11.39
N GLN A 126 -8.28 5.29 -11.96
CA GLN A 126 -8.87 4.70 -13.16
C GLN A 126 -8.92 3.17 -13.06
N ALA A 127 -9.93 2.58 -13.70
CA ALA A 127 -9.98 1.13 -13.88
C ALA A 127 -8.88 0.68 -14.85
N ILE A 128 -8.24 -0.45 -14.54
CA ILE A 128 -7.28 -1.07 -15.45
C ILE A 128 -8.04 -1.59 -16.69
N ASN A 129 -7.50 -1.30 -17.88
CA ASN A 129 -8.00 -1.92 -19.10
C ASN A 129 -7.51 -3.38 -19.14
N LEU A 130 -8.46 -4.31 -19.04
CA LEU A 130 -8.19 -5.74 -19.04
C LEU A 130 -7.85 -6.30 -20.42
N ASP A 131 -8.12 -5.57 -21.50
CA ASP A 131 -7.78 -6.00 -22.87
C ASP A 131 -6.26 -6.13 -23.10
N HIS A 132 -5.45 -5.60 -22.20
CA HIS A 132 -4.00 -5.71 -22.22
C HIS A 132 -3.46 -7.01 -21.57
N PHE A 133 -4.32 -7.85 -21.03
CA PHE A 133 -3.93 -9.11 -20.39
C PHE A 133 -4.28 -10.31 -21.26
N GLU A 134 -3.43 -11.31 -21.22
CA GLU A 134 -3.72 -12.60 -21.85
C GLU A 134 -4.82 -13.33 -21.07
N ILE A 135 -5.79 -13.88 -21.79
CA ILE A 135 -6.77 -14.78 -21.20
C ILE A 135 -6.13 -16.16 -21.12
N TRP A 136 -6.03 -16.70 -19.93
CA TRP A 136 -5.62 -18.08 -19.72
C TRP A 136 -6.88 -18.97 -19.73
N ASP A 137 -7.00 -19.81 -20.74
CA ASP A 137 -7.98 -20.90 -20.75
C ASP A 137 -7.53 -21.95 -19.73
N LEU A 138 -8.32 -22.13 -18.67
CA LEU A 138 -8.11 -23.12 -17.62
C LEU A 138 -8.72 -24.46 -18.03
#